data_779842148639524b8efbfdc7aa0a7d2b
#
_entry.id   779842148639524b8efbfdc7aa0a7d2b
#
_cell.length_a   1.000
_cell.length_b   1.000
_cell.length_c   1.000
_cell.angle_alpha   90.00
_cell.angle_beta   90.00
_cell.angle_gamma   90.00
#
_symmetry.space_group_name_H-M   'P 1'
#
loop_
_entity.id
_entity.type
_entity.pdbx_description
1 polymer ?
#
loop_
_entity_poly.entity_id
_entity_poly.type
_entity_poly.pdbx_seq_one_letter_code
_entity_poly.pdbx_strand_id
1 'polypeptide(L)'
;EFRRVLFRSELMPMPISLAHKLAKRLTEVRKNGEMDYLRPDGKSQVTVEYDENNKPVRVDAVVISSQHSDSVSMEQLRADVMEKVIKATIPAELLDENTKYYINPTGRFVVGGPQGDTGLTGRKIIVDTYGGYARHGGGAFSGKDPSKVDRSAAYATRWVAKNIVAAGLAKQCEVQVAYAIGVAKPVSRSEEH
;
A
#
# COMPACT_ATOMS: atom_id res chain seq x y z
N GLU A 1 -4.31 -19.69 -12.04
CA GLU A 1 -5.32 -19.82 -10.96
C GLU A 1 -4.99 -18.95 -9.74
N PHE A 2 -3.72 -18.87 -9.37
CA PHE A 2 -3.25 -18.04 -8.25
C PHE A 2 -3.61 -16.55 -8.40
N ARG A 3 -3.67 -16.04 -9.61
CA ARG A 3 -4.14 -14.68 -9.93
C ARG A 3 -5.59 -14.41 -9.52
N ARG A 4 -6.42 -15.45 -9.50
CA ARG A 4 -7.85 -15.29 -9.18
C ARG A 4 -8.10 -14.96 -7.73
N VAL A 5 -7.28 -15.41 -6.81
CA VAL A 5 -7.52 -15.30 -5.37
C VAL A 5 -7.03 -13.98 -4.80
N LEU A 6 -5.84 -13.52 -5.15
CA LEU A 6 -5.19 -12.36 -4.51
C LEU A 6 -5.42 -11.03 -5.23
N PHE A 7 -5.62 -11.02 -6.55
CA PHE A 7 -5.80 -9.78 -7.31
C PHE A 7 -7.25 -9.50 -7.72
N ARG A 8 -8.04 -10.51 -8.00
CA ARG A 8 -9.42 -10.29 -8.47
C ARG A 8 -10.37 -9.82 -7.39
N SER A 9 -10.16 -10.18 -6.11
CA SER A 9 -11.06 -9.76 -5.04
C SER A 9 -10.91 -8.28 -4.68
N GLU A 10 -9.71 -7.74 -4.74
CA GLU A 10 -9.42 -6.35 -4.33
C GLU A 10 -9.18 -5.41 -5.52
N LEU A 11 -8.86 -5.93 -6.69
CA LEU A 11 -8.52 -5.17 -7.91
C LEU A 11 -7.46 -4.09 -7.64
N MET A 12 -6.41 -4.48 -6.89
CA MET A 12 -5.28 -3.65 -6.50
C MET A 12 -3.97 -4.35 -6.82
N PRO A 13 -2.90 -3.62 -7.15
CA PRO A 13 -1.56 -4.19 -7.24
C PRO A 13 -1.14 -4.86 -5.93
N MET A 14 -0.50 -6.04 -6.01
CA MET A 14 -0.15 -6.82 -4.82
C MET A 14 0.75 -6.10 -3.83
N PRO A 15 1.81 -5.37 -4.25
CA PRO A 15 2.71 -4.73 -3.29
C PRO A 15 1.98 -3.78 -2.35
N ILE A 16 1.18 -2.84 -2.90
CA ILE A 16 0.44 -1.87 -2.08
C ILE A 16 -0.69 -2.53 -1.29
N SER A 17 -1.35 -3.55 -1.85
CA SER A 17 -2.38 -4.29 -1.13
C SER A 17 -1.81 -4.98 0.11
N LEU A 18 -0.66 -5.67 -0.03
CA LEU A 18 0.02 -6.30 1.11
C LEU A 18 0.53 -5.26 2.12
N ALA A 19 1.09 -4.15 1.64
CA ALA A 19 1.55 -3.06 2.51
C ALA A 19 0.39 -2.46 3.34
N HIS A 20 -0.76 -2.22 2.72
CA HIS A 20 -1.96 -1.77 3.43
C HIS A 20 -2.47 -2.79 4.46
N LYS A 21 -2.46 -4.07 4.13
CA LYS A 21 -2.85 -5.14 5.06
C LYS A 21 -1.92 -5.21 6.26
N LEU A 22 -0.61 -5.07 6.05
CA LEU A 22 0.38 -5.02 7.13
C LEU A 22 0.14 -3.81 8.05
N ALA A 23 -0.09 -2.62 7.49
CA ALA A 23 -0.40 -1.42 8.28
C ALA A 23 -1.70 -1.57 9.07
N LYS A 24 -2.72 -2.19 8.47
CA LYS A 24 -3.98 -2.51 9.15
C LYS A 24 -3.75 -3.50 10.29
N ARG A 25 -2.99 -4.57 10.05
CA ARG A 25 -2.67 -5.58 11.08
C ARG A 25 -1.87 -4.98 12.24
N LEU A 26 -0.89 -4.09 11.99
CA LEU A 26 -0.20 -3.34 13.04
C LEU A 26 -1.19 -2.56 13.92
N THR A 27 -2.20 -1.94 13.32
CA THR A 27 -3.24 -1.22 14.04
C THR A 27 -4.13 -2.17 14.87
N GLU A 28 -4.47 -3.33 14.33
CA GLU A 28 -5.30 -4.34 15.00
C GLU A 28 -4.59 -4.89 16.25
N VAL A 29 -3.35 -5.39 16.11
CA VAL A 29 -2.59 -5.97 17.24
C VAL A 29 -2.29 -4.94 18.34
N ARG A 30 -2.17 -3.67 17.99
CA ARG A 30 -2.04 -2.58 18.96
C ARG A 30 -3.35 -2.31 19.70
N LYS A 31 -4.48 -2.25 18.98
CA LYS A 31 -5.78 -1.88 19.55
C LYS A 31 -6.43 -3.01 20.36
N ASN A 32 -6.19 -4.26 19.99
CA ASN A 32 -6.73 -5.42 20.72
C ASN A 32 -5.86 -5.85 21.90
N GLY A 33 -4.72 -5.19 22.12
CA GLY A 33 -3.80 -5.47 23.23
C GLY A 33 -2.85 -6.65 23.00
N GLU A 34 -2.84 -7.26 21.83
CA GLU A 34 -1.93 -8.36 21.47
C GLU A 34 -0.47 -7.90 21.44
N MET A 35 -0.24 -6.62 21.10
CA MET A 35 1.04 -5.92 21.15
C MET A 35 0.83 -4.49 21.72
N ASP A 36 0.49 -4.39 22.98
CA ASP A 36 0.09 -3.15 23.68
C ASP A 36 1.20 -2.10 23.76
N TYR A 37 2.44 -2.53 23.61
CA TYR A 37 3.61 -1.66 23.55
C TYR A 37 3.77 -0.92 22.22
N LEU A 38 3.03 -1.26 21.16
CA LEU A 38 3.06 -0.51 19.89
C LEU A 38 2.42 0.87 20.04
N ARG A 39 2.88 1.81 19.22
CA ARG A 39 2.35 3.16 19.11
C ARG A 39 1.85 3.42 17.69
N PRO A 40 1.06 4.50 17.45
CA PRO A 40 0.34 4.70 16.18
C PRO A 40 1.23 4.92 14.96
N ASP A 41 2.43 5.49 15.12
CA ASP A 41 3.30 5.78 13.98
C ASP A 41 3.91 4.48 13.44
N GLY A 42 3.67 4.20 12.17
CA GLY A 42 4.14 2.99 11.54
C GLY A 42 4.20 3.11 10.02
N LYS A 43 5.11 2.36 9.42
CA LYS A 43 5.32 2.28 7.98
C LYS A 43 5.43 0.83 7.56
N SER A 44 4.91 0.53 6.37
CA SER A 44 5.05 -0.78 5.74
C SER A 44 5.41 -0.63 4.26
N GLN A 45 6.27 -1.51 3.78
CA GLN A 45 6.63 -1.61 2.37
C GLN A 45 6.78 -3.07 2.02
N VAL A 46 6.34 -3.44 0.81
CA VAL A 46 6.47 -4.80 0.29
C VAL A 46 7.02 -4.74 -1.13
N THR A 47 8.05 -5.52 -1.40
CA THR A 47 8.59 -5.75 -2.73
C THR A 47 8.18 -7.13 -3.20
N VAL A 48 7.58 -7.22 -4.37
CA VAL A 48 7.09 -8.47 -4.97
C VAL A 48 7.86 -8.73 -6.25
N GLU A 49 8.34 -9.95 -6.40
CA GLU A 49 8.95 -10.44 -7.62
C GLU A 49 7.87 -10.95 -8.57
N TYR A 50 7.99 -10.59 -9.85
CA TYR A 50 7.08 -10.97 -10.93
C TYR A 50 7.83 -11.74 -12.01
N ASP A 51 7.18 -12.71 -12.62
CA ASP A 51 7.69 -13.40 -13.81
C ASP A 51 7.54 -12.55 -15.08
N GLU A 52 8.05 -13.07 -16.19
CA GLU A 52 7.98 -12.45 -17.53
C GLU A 52 6.53 -12.19 -18.02
N ASN A 53 5.55 -12.87 -17.42
CA ASN A 53 4.13 -12.72 -17.73
C ASN A 53 3.42 -11.77 -16.76
N ASN A 54 4.16 -11.00 -15.95
CA ASN A 54 3.65 -10.15 -14.88
C ASN A 54 2.82 -10.91 -13.83
N LYS A 55 3.13 -12.19 -13.59
CA LYS A 55 2.53 -12.96 -12.51
C LYS A 55 3.41 -12.85 -11.26
N PRO A 56 2.85 -12.50 -10.10
CA PRO A 56 3.62 -12.45 -8.87
C PRO A 56 4.12 -13.86 -8.50
N VAL A 57 5.39 -13.97 -8.17
CA VAL A 57 6.08 -15.23 -7.84
C VAL A 57 6.28 -15.33 -6.34
N ARG A 58 6.88 -14.30 -5.72
CA ARG A 58 7.22 -14.28 -4.31
C ARG A 58 7.34 -12.85 -3.77
N VAL A 59 7.35 -12.73 -2.48
CA VAL A 59 7.74 -11.49 -1.80
C VAL A 59 9.25 -11.49 -1.64
N ASP A 60 9.92 -10.50 -2.24
CA ASP A 60 11.38 -10.36 -2.12
C ASP A 60 11.78 -9.67 -0.83
N ALA A 61 11.04 -8.61 -0.44
CA ALA A 61 11.37 -7.88 0.79
C ALA A 61 10.13 -7.33 1.47
N VAL A 62 10.16 -7.32 2.81
CA VAL A 62 9.18 -6.68 3.68
C VAL A 62 9.91 -5.71 4.60
N VAL A 63 9.47 -4.45 4.61
CA VAL A 63 9.96 -3.43 5.53
C VAL A 63 8.83 -3.02 6.47
N ILE A 64 9.05 -3.10 7.77
CA ILE A 64 8.15 -2.60 8.81
C ILE A 64 8.95 -1.67 9.73
N SER A 65 8.45 -0.47 9.92
CA SER A 65 8.90 0.42 10.99
C SER A 65 7.71 0.78 11.85
N SER A 66 7.76 0.48 13.14
CA SER A 66 6.67 0.76 14.07
C SER A 66 7.20 1.43 15.32
N GLN A 67 6.56 2.53 15.69
CA GLN A 67 6.79 3.19 16.98
C GLN A 67 6.36 2.27 18.11
N HIS A 68 7.13 2.27 19.18
CA HIS A 68 6.89 1.40 20.33
C HIS A 68 7.25 2.11 21.65
N SER A 69 6.78 1.55 22.78
CA SER A 69 7.19 2.03 24.10
C SER A 69 8.65 1.66 24.38
N ASP A 70 9.25 2.37 25.30
CA ASP A 70 10.63 2.10 25.73
C ASP A 70 10.79 0.77 26.49
N SER A 71 9.69 0.19 26.96
CA SER A 71 9.65 -1.02 27.77
C SER A 71 9.93 -2.33 27.01
N VAL A 72 9.76 -2.36 25.68
CA VAL A 72 9.96 -3.56 24.87
C VAL A 72 11.39 -3.63 24.34
N SER A 73 11.99 -4.82 24.36
CA SER A 73 13.28 -5.05 23.71
C SER A 73 13.13 -5.10 22.19
N MET A 74 14.18 -4.74 21.45
CA MET A 74 14.18 -4.82 19.98
C MET A 74 14.08 -6.26 19.49
N GLU A 75 14.60 -7.21 20.25
CA GLU A 75 14.51 -8.64 19.94
C GLU A 75 13.05 -9.11 20.01
N GLN A 76 12.37 -8.81 21.11
CA GLN A 76 10.95 -9.14 21.28
C GLN A 76 10.08 -8.47 20.23
N LEU A 77 10.28 -7.17 19.98
CA LEU A 77 9.56 -6.44 18.95
C LEU A 77 9.69 -7.12 17.57
N ARG A 78 10.91 -7.47 17.18
CA ARG A 78 11.17 -8.10 15.86
C ARG A 78 10.53 -9.48 15.75
N ALA A 79 10.61 -10.29 16.80
CA ALA A 79 9.97 -11.60 16.86
C ALA A 79 8.45 -11.49 16.76
N ASP A 80 7.84 -10.61 17.53
CA ASP A 80 6.39 -10.40 17.52
C ASP A 80 5.88 -9.84 16.19
N VAL A 81 6.57 -8.86 15.60
CA VAL A 81 6.20 -8.32 14.29
C VAL A 81 6.31 -9.40 13.21
N MET A 82 7.34 -10.24 13.27
CA MET A 82 7.48 -11.35 12.33
C MET A 82 6.28 -12.30 12.41
N GLU A 83 5.95 -12.79 13.60
CA GLU A 83 4.94 -13.82 13.78
C GLU A 83 3.50 -13.28 13.72
N LYS A 84 3.23 -12.17 14.44
CA LYS A 84 1.87 -11.65 14.64
C LYS A 84 1.43 -10.68 13.56
N VAL A 85 2.38 -10.12 12.79
CA VAL A 85 2.06 -9.14 11.73
C VAL A 85 2.41 -9.69 10.36
N ILE A 86 3.66 -10.03 10.08
CA ILE A 86 4.10 -10.42 8.73
C ILE A 86 3.52 -11.78 8.34
N LYS A 87 3.82 -12.82 9.08
CA LYS A 87 3.34 -14.19 8.79
C LYS A 87 1.84 -14.34 8.94
N ALA A 88 1.21 -13.55 9.80
CA ALA A 88 -0.25 -13.54 9.95
C ALA A 88 -0.98 -12.81 8.80
N THR A 89 -0.26 -12.05 7.96
CA THR A 89 -0.85 -11.21 6.91
C THR A 89 -0.50 -11.67 5.51
N ILE A 90 0.76 -12.03 5.28
CA ILE A 90 1.26 -12.44 3.97
C ILE A 90 1.07 -13.95 3.84
N PRO A 91 0.44 -14.43 2.75
CA PRO A 91 0.31 -15.86 2.50
C PRO A 91 1.66 -16.57 2.50
N ALA A 92 1.73 -17.73 3.20
CA ALA A 92 2.98 -18.45 3.39
C ALA A 92 3.64 -18.90 2.09
N GLU A 93 2.84 -19.16 1.06
CA GLU A 93 3.32 -19.55 -0.27
C GLU A 93 4.05 -18.43 -1.03
N LEU A 94 3.95 -17.18 -0.56
CA LEU A 94 4.68 -16.03 -1.11
C LEU A 94 5.98 -15.74 -0.35
N LEU A 95 6.20 -16.40 0.78
CA LEU A 95 7.39 -16.22 1.61
C LEU A 95 8.29 -17.43 1.44
N ASP A 96 9.58 -17.19 1.29
CA ASP A 96 10.61 -18.23 1.18
C ASP A 96 11.86 -17.87 1.99
N GLU A 97 12.87 -18.73 1.92
CA GLU A 97 14.15 -18.55 2.62
C GLU A 97 14.95 -17.32 2.14
N ASN A 98 14.66 -16.84 0.93
CA ASN A 98 15.32 -15.68 0.33
C ASN A 98 14.58 -14.36 0.61
N THR A 99 13.39 -14.42 1.22
CA THR A 99 12.62 -13.23 1.59
C THR A 99 13.37 -12.43 2.66
N LYS A 100 13.61 -11.15 2.37
CA LYS A 100 14.34 -10.22 3.25
C LYS A 100 13.37 -9.49 4.19
N TYR A 101 13.68 -9.47 5.47
CA TYR A 101 12.86 -8.80 6.48
C TYR A 101 13.62 -7.68 7.15
N TYR A 102 13.09 -6.47 7.07
CA TYR A 102 13.64 -5.27 7.69
C TYR A 102 12.66 -4.72 8.72
N ILE A 103 12.80 -5.14 9.98
CA ILE A 103 11.91 -4.75 11.07
C ILE A 103 12.66 -3.77 11.97
N ASN A 104 12.18 -2.51 12.00
CA ASN A 104 12.85 -1.38 12.67
C ASN A 104 14.37 -1.40 12.39
N PRO A 105 14.80 -1.28 11.12
CA PRO A 105 16.21 -1.46 10.74
C PRO A 105 17.13 -0.39 11.34
N THR A 106 16.60 0.79 11.66
CA THR A 106 17.35 1.86 12.32
C THR A 106 17.43 1.70 13.85
N GLY A 107 16.82 0.65 14.40
CA GLY A 107 16.80 0.39 15.84
C GLY A 107 15.55 0.93 16.52
N ARG A 108 15.73 1.49 17.72
CA ARG A 108 14.61 1.97 18.57
C ARG A 108 13.84 3.10 17.89
N PHE A 109 12.52 3.02 17.97
CA PHE A 109 11.60 4.02 17.44
C PHE A 109 10.56 4.37 18.53
N VAL A 110 11.00 5.11 19.55
CA VAL A 110 10.18 5.50 20.70
C VAL A 110 9.52 6.86 20.47
N VAL A 111 10.23 7.82 19.89
CA VAL A 111 9.71 9.13 19.53
C VAL A 111 9.15 9.09 18.10
N GLY A 112 7.88 9.39 17.93
CA GLY A 112 7.21 9.37 16.62
C GLY A 112 5.98 10.28 16.61
N GLY A 113 5.23 10.24 15.49
CA GLY A 113 4.11 11.14 15.26
C GLY A 113 4.54 12.60 15.23
N PRO A 114 3.67 13.56 15.64
CA PRO A 114 3.96 15.00 15.58
C PRO A 114 5.19 15.44 16.39
N GLN A 115 5.60 14.64 17.37
CA GLN A 115 6.81 14.90 18.15
C GLN A 115 8.07 14.52 17.39
N GLY A 116 7.99 13.53 16.49
CA GLY A 116 9.12 13.10 15.67
C GLY A 116 9.30 13.96 14.43
N ASP A 117 8.22 14.14 13.67
CA ASP A 117 8.19 15.00 12.49
C ASP A 117 6.77 15.53 12.23
N THR A 118 6.68 16.58 11.40
CA THR A 118 5.39 17.18 11.02
C THR A 118 4.93 16.67 9.65
N GLY A 119 3.70 16.19 9.57
CA GLY A 119 3.04 15.85 8.33
C GLY A 119 2.19 16.99 7.78
N LEU A 120 2.01 17.00 6.46
CA LEU A 120 1.07 17.89 5.78
C LEU A 120 0.06 17.08 4.98
N THR A 121 -1.17 17.55 4.92
CA THR A 121 -2.21 17.00 4.05
C THR A 121 -1.75 17.01 2.58
N GLY A 122 -1.96 15.90 1.87
CA GLY A 122 -1.57 15.77 0.47
C GLY A 122 -0.09 15.45 0.23
N ARG A 123 0.68 15.09 1.27
CA ARG A 123 2.08 14.67 1.17
C ARG A 123 2.26 13.14 1.18
N LYS A 124 1.18 12.37 1.08
CA LYS A 124 1.17 10.89 1.00
C LYS A 124 0.37 10.39 -0.21
N ILE A 125 0.43 11.14 -1.33
CA ILE A 125 -0.38 10.88 -2.54
C ILE A 125 -0.11 9.52 -3.19
N ILE A 126 1.09 9.00 -3.08
CA ILE A 126 1.45 7.68 -3.61
C ILE A 126 0.89 6.55 -2.73
N VAL A 127 0.87 6.74 -1.41
CA VAL A 127 0.21 5.81 -0.48
C VAL A 127 -1.31 5.80 -0.70
N ASP A 128 -1.91 6.96 -0.98
CA ASP A 128 -3.34 7.12 -1.27
C ASP A 128 -3.76 6.46 -2.59
N THR A 129 -2.81 6.08 -3.43
CA THR A 129 -3.05 5.51 -4.75
C THR A 129 -2.50 4.08 -4.86
N TYR A 130 -1.37 3.87 -5.56
CA TYR A 130 -0.91 2.52 -5.91
C TYR A 130 0.51 2.20 -5.46
N GLY A 131 1.10 3.00 -4.54
CA GLY A 131 2.40 2.73 -3.95
C GLY A 131 3.56 2.79 -4.95
N GLY A 132 3.40 3.50 -6.07
CA GLY A 132 4.41 3.60 -7.13
C GLY A 132 4.28 2.55 -8.23
N TYR A 133 3.30 1.65 -8.16
CA TYR A 133 3.06 0.65 -9.21
C TYR A 133 2.52 1.29 -10.50
N ALA A 134 1.63 2.28 -10.39
CA ALA A 134 1.08 3.06 -11.50
C ALA A 134 1.67 4.47 -11.53
N ARG A 135 1.58 5.11 -12.70
CA ARG A 135 1.95 6.53 -12.87
C ARG A 135 1.02 7.43 -12.07
N HIS A 136 1.50 8.60 -11.69
CA HIS A 136 0.73 9.55 -10.90
C HIS A 136 0.88 10.97 -11.44
N GLY A 137 -0.24 11.71 -11.55
CA GLY A 137 -0.25 13.09 -12.04
C GLY A 137 0.13 14.16 -11.01
N GLY A 138 0.31 13.80 -9.73
CA GLY A 138 0.72 14.72 -8.66
C GLY A 138 -0.42 15.33 -7.84
N GLY A 139 -1.69 15.09 -8.21
CA GLY A 139 -2.85 15.64 -7.50
C GLY A 139 -3.16 14.94 -6.19
N ALA A 140 -3.31 15.69 -5.09
CA ALA A 140 -3.78 15.16 -3.81
C ALA A 140 -5.31 15.05 -3.77
N PHE A 141 -5.84 14.10 -2.98
CA PHE A 141 -7.28 13.94 -2.78
C PHE A 141 -7.79 14.72 -1.57
N SER A 142 -7.00 14.76 -0.50
CA SER A 142 -7.38 15.38 0.76
C SER A 142 -7.77 16.86 0.59
N GLY A 143 -8.86 17.28 1.26
CA GLY A 143 -9.35 18.64 1.25
C GLY A 143 -10.03 19.10 -0.05
N LYS A 144 -10.25 18.19 -1.00
CA LYS A 144 -10.90 18.50 -2.28
C LYS A 144 -12.32 17.92 -2.33
N ASP A 145 -13.27 18.73 -2.81
CA ASP A 145 -14.64 18.32 -3.12
C ASP A 145 -14.73 17.69 -4.54
N PRO A 146 -15.89 17.14 -4.94
CA PRO A 146 -16.05 16.50 -6.26
C PRO A 146 -15.84 17.41 -7.47
N SER A 147 -15.86 18.73 -7.30
CA SER A 147 -15.58 19.68 -8.40
C SER A 147 -14.10 19.70 -8.81
N LYS A 148 -13.22 19.18 -7.97
CA LYS A 148 -11.77 19.13 -8.19
C LYS A 148 -11.40 17.89 -9.01
N VAL A 149 -10.93 18.14 -10.23
CA VAL A 149 -10.61 17.09 -11.22
C VAL A 149 -9.55 16.09 -10.73
N ASP A 150 -8.56 16.52 -9.97
CA ASP A 150 -7.55 15.63 -9.39
C ASP A 150 -8.17 14.49 -8.57
N ARG A 151 -9.28 14.74 -7.91
CA ARG A 151 -10.00 13.73 -7.12
C ARG A 151 -11.07 13.02 -7.95
N SER A 152 -11.98 13.75 -8.59
CA SER A 152 -13.11 13.17 -9.31
C SER A 152 -12.67 12.35 -10.52
N ALA A 153 -11.70 12.83 -11.31
CA ALA A 153 -11.19 12.10 -12.45
C ALA A 153 -10.38 10.87 -12.02
N ALA A 154 -9.58 10.95 -10.95
CA ALA A 154 -8.85 9.80 -10.42
C ALA A 154 -9.82 8.68 -9.98
N TYR A 155 -10.92 9.03 -9.32
CA TYR A 155 -11.94 8.05 -8.92
C TYR A 155 -12.69 7.45 -10.11
N ALA A 156 -13.03 8.28 -11.11
CA ALA A 156 -13.70 7.82 -12.32
C ALA A 156 -12.81 6.88 -13.14
N THR A 157 -11.54 7.21 -13.35
CA THR A 157 -10.59 6.36 -14.07
C THR A 157 -10.30 5.07 -13.33
N ARG A 158 -10.21 5.10 -12.00
CA ARG A 158 -10.14 3.89 -11.18
C ARG A 158 -11.36 2.99 -11.37
N TRP A 159 -12.55 3.57 -11.38
CA TRP A 159 -13.79 2.81 -11.63
C TRP A 159 -13.75 2.13 -13.00
N VAL A 160 -13.32 2.84 -14.06
CA VAL A 160 -13.17 2.28 -15.41
C VAL A 160 -12.17 1.13 -15.41
N ALA A 161 -10.95 1.35 -14.92
CA ALA A 161 -9.90 0.33 -14.90
C ALA A 161 -10.32 -0.93 -14.11
N LYS A 162 -10.99 -0.75 -12.97
CA LYS A 162 -11.51 -1.87 -12.16
C LYS A 162 -12.55 -2.68 -12.92
N ASN A 163 -13.46 -2.04 -13.65
CA ASN A 163 -14.49 -2.75 -14.42
C ASN A 163 -13.87 -3.52 -15.60
N ILE A 164 -12.88 -2.97 -16.28
CA ILE A 164 -12.17 -3.67 -17.37
C ILE A 164 -11.52 -4.96 -16.83
N VAL A 165 -10.78 -4.86 -15.74
CA VAL A 165 -10.11 -6.02 -15.13
C VAL A 165 -11.12 -7.01 -14.55
N ALA A 166 -12.17 -6.53 -13.87
CA ALA A 166 -13.20 -7.38 -13.29
C ALA A 166 -13.99 -8.16 -14.35
N ALA A 167 -14.24 -7.54 -15.51
CA ALA A 167 -14.88 -8.19 -16.64
C ALA A 167 -13.97 -9.22 -17.36
N GLY A 168 -12.69 -9.29 -16.99
CA GLY A 168 -11.72 -10.20 -17.63
C GLY A 168 -11.24 -9.75 -19.00
N LEU A 169 -11.51 -8.50 -19.38
CA LEU A 169 -11.08 -7.93 -20.66
C LEU A 169 -9.57 -7.66 -20.72
N ALA A 170 -8.97 -7.38 -19.57
CA ALA A 170 -7.53 -7.23 -19.41
C ALA A 170 -7.02 -7.85 -18.11
N LYS A 171 -5.74 -8.22 -18.06
CA LYS A 171 -5.08 -8.72 -16.84
C LYS A 171 -4.77 -7.58 -15.86
N GLN A 172 -4.41 -6.44 -16.42
CA GLN A 172 -4.16 -5.16 -15.74
C GLN A 172 -4.62 -4.04 -16.67
N CYS A 173 -4.92 -2.87 -16.11
CA CYS A 173 -5.36 -1.72 -16.89
C CYS A 173 -4.91 -0.44 -16.19
N GLU A 174 -4.26 0.45 -16.93
CA GLU A 174 -3.94 1.81 -16.49
C GLU A 174 -4.68 2.80 -17.39
N VAL A 175 -5.36 3.77 -16.80
CA VAL A 175 -6.12 4.80 -17.52
C VAL A 175 -5.57 6.17 -17.16
N GLN A 176 -5.19 6.93 -18.16
CA GLN A 176 -4.76 8.32 -18.03
C GLN A 176 -5.76 9.26 -18.67
N VAL A 177 -6.05 10.37 -18.00
CA VAL A 177 -6.86 11.46 -18.54
C VAL A 177 -6.16 12.80 -18.32
N ALA A 178 -6.32 13.72 -19.26
CA ALA A 178 -5.84 15.09 -19.13
C ALA A 178 -6.99 16.07 -19.33
N TYR A 179 -6.99 17.13 -18.53
CA TYR A 179 -8.01 18.17 -18.57
C TYR A 179 -7.38 19.55 -18.75
N ALA A 180 -8.12 20.44 -19.40
CA ALA A 180 -7.87 21.87 -19.35
C ALA A 180 -8.79 22.47 -18.28
N ILE A 181 -8.26 23.30 -17.38
CA ILE A 181 -9.05 23.94 -16.32
C ILE A 181 -10.17 24.80 -16.96
N GLY A 182 -11.38 24.65 -16.45
CA GLY A 182 -12.58 25.31 -16.97
C GLY A 182 -13.28 24.58 -18.14
N VAL A 183 -12.71 23.48 -18.62
CA VAL A 183 -13.29 22.65 -19.67
C VAL A 183 -13.74 21.30 -19.10
N ALA A 184 -15.04 21.00 -19.16
CA ALA A 184 -15.62 19.82 -18.56
C ALA A 184 -15.23 18.50 -19.24
N LYS A 185 -14.93 18.54 -20.54
CA LYS A 185 -14.51 17.35 -21.29
C LYS A 185 -13.01 17.15 -21.18
N PRO A 186 -12.53 15.90 -21.01
CA PRO A 186 -11.10 15.63 -21.07
C PRO A 186 -10.55 15.97 -22.47
N VAL A 187 -9.39 16.62 -22.49
CA VAL A 187 -8.70 16.96 -23.76
C VAL A 187 -7.92 15.76 -24.33
N SER A 188 -7.54 14.83 -23.47
CA SER A 188 -6.88 13.59 -23.86
C SER A 188 -7.24 12.47 -22.89
N ARG A 189 -7.30 11.24 -23.42
CA ARG A 189 -7.42 10.00 -22.66
C ARG A 189 -6.63 8.91 -23.36
N SER A 190 -5.91 8.12 -22.61
CA SER A 190 -5.25 6.92 -23.08
C SER A 190 -5.44 5.78 -22.07
N GLU A 191 -5.42 4.55 -22.57
CA GLU A 191 -5.51 3.34 -21.78
C GLU A 191 -4.49 2.32 -22.29
N GLU A 192 -3.80 1.65 -21.36
CA GLU A 192 -2.84 0.58 -21.61
C GLU A 192 -3.34 -0.70 -20.91
N HIS A 193 -3.24 -1.85 -21.62
CA HIS A 193 -3.73 -3.16 -21.15
C HIS A 193 -2.60 -4.16 -20.98
#